data_8c11f5cd5d887b8e927bb3e437095b8d
#
_entry.id   8c11f5cd5d887b8e927bb3e437095b8d
#
_cell.length_a   1.000
_cell.length_b   1.000
_cell.length_c   1.000
_cell.angle_alpha   90.00
_cell.angle_beta   90.00
_cell.angle_gamma   90.00
#
_symmetry.space_group_name_H-M   'P 1'
#
loop_
_entity.id
_entity.type
_entity.pdbx_description
1 polymer ?
#
loop_
_entity_poly.entity_id
_entity_poly.type
_entity_poly.pdbx_seq_one_letter_code
_entity_poly.pdbx_strand_id
1 'polypeptide(L)'
;MNENFRTKPAKFLSCFFLTLLILYLPAPTFSQSKPTPPTGMIFIPEGYFPMGNSSGREDEKPLHFVYTRAFFIDKHEVSNAEYMKFIEATGHAKPTFWEDETLNLPNHPVVGVSWRDAMAYAKWKGGRLPTEAEWEKSARGNDDRLWPWGRKFDKGFFFYYVNVFGEDDNYKKTAPVNYYESGASPFGLLNMSGNVWEWCLDWYDKDFYRISSELNPQGPLSNGIYKVLRGGSYLNSIDGVQVVRRSRNRPHIKNEIYGFRTVLPMP
;
A
#
# COMPACT_ATOMS: atom_id res chain seq x y z
N MET A 1 22.65 70.44 73.29
CA MET A 1 23.18 69.12 73.16
C MET A 1 23.00 68.72 71.69
N ASN A 2 24.13 68.78 70.96
CA ASN A 2 24.18 68.51 69.53
C ASN A 2 24.80 67.18 69.33
N GLU A 3 24.09 66.24 68.69
CA GLU A 3 24.70 65.04 68.19
C GLU A 3 24.66 65.00 66.68
N ASN A 4 25.88 65.01 66.11
CA ASN A 4 26.17 64.93 64.71
C ASN A 4 26.00 63.48 64.22
N PHE A 5 25.08 63.25 63.33
CA PHE A 5 25.07 62.01 62.56
C PHE A 5 25.81 62.17 61.22
N ARG A 6 26.98 61.59 61.13
CA ARG A 6 27.75 61.46 59.89
C ARG A 6 27.17 60.26 59.07
N THR A 7 26.61 60.58 57.91
CA THR A 7 26.21 59.56 56.89
C THR A 7 27.46 59.14 56.10
N LYS A 8 27.69 57.82 56.02
CA LYS A 8 28.71 57.23 55.15
C LYS A 8 28.13 57.07 53.72
N PRO A 9 28.93 57.31 52.65
CA PRO A 9 28.43 57.11 51.27
C PRO A 9 28.33 55.62 50.92
N ALA A 10 27.20 55.20 50.34
CA ALA A 10 26.97 53.91 49.79
C ALA A 10 27.81 53.71 48.53
N LYS A 11 28.57 52.62 48.49
CA LYS A 11 29.29 52.18 47.28
C LYS A 11 28.27 51.46 46.35
N PHE A 12 28.02 52.15 45.19
CA PHE A 12 27.27 51.52 44.09
C PHE A 12 28.15 50.42 43.45
N LEU A 13 27.75 49.15 43.60
CA LEU A 13 28.33 48.02 42.90
C LEU A 13 27.64 47.92 41.55
N SER A 14 28.31 48.31 40.46
CA SER A 14 27.82 48.22 39.08
C SER A 14 27.94 46.75 38.66
N CYS A 15 26.79 46.04 38.60
CA CYS A 15 26.70 44.72 38.00
C CYS A 15 26.65 44.85 36.47
N PHE A 16 27.76 44.55 35.81
CA PHE A 16 27.77 44.35 34.35
C PHE A 16 27.07 43.03 34.03
N PHE A 17 25.86 43.12 33.52
CA PHE A 17 25.21 41.98 32.88
C PHE A 17 25.82 41.76 31.48
N LEU A 18 26.65 40.74 31.35
CA LEU A 18 27.15 40.28 30.07
C LEU A 18 26.04 39.47 29.39
N THR A 19 25.29 40.09 28.48
CA THR A 19 24.28 39.42 27.64
C THR A 19 25.00 38.58 26.60
N LEU A 20 25.01 37.27 26.84
CA LEU A 20 25.52 36.28 25.88
C LEU A 20 24.51 36.17 24.73
N LEU A 21 24.82 36.79 23.58
CA LEU A 21 24.02 36.69 22.36
C LEU A 21 24.30 35.29 21.74
N ILE A 22 23.43 34.31 22.02
CA ILE A 22 23.49 33.00 21.37
C ILE A 22 22.97 33.18 19.96
N LEU A 23 23.89 33.22 18.98
CA LEU A 23 23.57 33.16 17.56
C LEU A 23 22.99 31.76 17.25
N TYR A 24 21.68 31.71 17.13
CA TYR A 24 20.98 30.52 16.62
C TYR A 24 21.25 30.39 15.12
N LEU A 25 22.26 29.60 14.74
CA LEU A 25 22.43 29.17 13.36
C LEU A 25 21.37 28.12 13.07
N PRO A 26 20.51 28.30 12.05
CA PRO A 26 19.57 27.26 11.68
C PRO A 26 20.38 26.04 11.25
N ALA A 27 20.04 24.87 11.82
CA ALA A 27 20.62 23.60 11.40
C ALA A 27 20.35 23.42 9.89
N PRO A 28 21.33 22.90 9.12
CA PRO A 28 21.12 22.64 7.71
C PRO A 28 19.97 21.66 7.55
N THR A 29 18.88 22.11 6.96
CA THR A 29 17.78 21.23 6.53
C THR A 29 18.30 20.45 5.33
N PHE A 30 18.76 19.23 5.57
CA PHE A 30 18.97 18.25 4.51
C PHE A 30 17.59 17.89 3.95
N SER A 31 17.17 18.54 2.88
CA SER A 31 16.08 18.06 2.04
C SER A 31 16.57 16.76 1.38
N GLN A 32 16.25 15.62 1.98
CA GLN A 32 16.44 14.36 1.29
C GLN A 32 15.55 14.39 0.05
N SER A 33 16.16 14.43 -1.12
CA SER A 33 15.45 14.28 -2.40
C SER A 33 14.69 12.94 -2.36
N LYS A 34 13.41 12.95 -2.75
CA LYS A 34 12.64 11.70 -2.88
C LYS A 34 13.41 10.75 -3.79
N PRO A 35 13.57 9.47 -3.40
CA PRO A 35 14.26 8.51 -4.24
C PRO A 35 13.51 8.33 -5.56
N THR A 36 14.26 8.22 -6.67
CA THR A 36 13.67 7.99 -7.99
C THR A 36 13.18 6.56 -8.09
N PRO A 37 11.87 6.33 -8.30
CA PRO A 37 11.35 4.97 -8.44
C PRO A 37 11.89 4.29 -9.70
N PRO A 38 12.11 2.97 -9.70
CA PRO A 38 12.29 2.19 -10.91
C PRO A 38 11.11 2.38 -11.87
N THR A 39 11.36 2.21 -13.17
CA THR A 39 10.31 2.35 -14.20
C THR A 39 9.11 1.45 -13.89
N GLY A 40 7.90 2.02 -13.95
CA GLY A 40 6.65 1.32 -13.68
C GLY A 40 6.32 1.15 -12.19
N MET A 41 7.13 1.68 -11.28
CA MET A 41 6.89 1.62 -9.84
C MET A 41 6.59 2.99 -9.23
N ILE A 42 5.92 2.98 -8.09
CA ILE A 42 5.57 4.16 -7.30
C ILE A 42 6.30 4.09 -5.96
N PHE A 43 6.83 5.22 -5.50
CA PHE A 43 7.41 5.37 -4.17
C PHE A 43 6.32 5.57 -3.13
N ILE A 44 6.27 4.69 -2.13
CA ILE A 44 5.40 4.83 -0.95
C ILE A 44 6.29 5.25 0.22
N PRO A 45 6.07 6.45 0.80
CA PRO A 45 6.87 6.92 1.91
C PRO A 45 6.60 6.12 3.17
N GLU A 46 7.59 6.05 4.04
CA GLU A 46 7.40 5.50 5.38
C GLU A 46 6.40 6.33 6.20
N GLY A 47 5.84 5.74 7.22
CA GLY A 47 4.95 6.43 8.14
C GLY A 47 3.73 5.61 8.53
N TYR A 48 2.98 6.15 9.47
CA TYR A 48 1.75 5.57 9.98
C TYR A 48 0.58 5.76 9.02
N PHE A 49 -0.32 4.79 9.04
CA PHE A 49 -1.63 4.87 8.38
C PHE A 49 -2.67 4.08 9.19
N PRO A 50 -3.96 4.43 9.08
CA PRO A 50 -5.04 3.65 9.69
C PRO A 50 -5.32 2.39 8.86
N MET A 51 -5.07 1.20 9.40
CA MET A 51 -5.35 -0.10 8.79
C MET A 51 -6.63 -0.71 9.36
N GLY A 52 -7.45 -1.31 8.50
CA GLY A 52 -8.71 -1.94 8.91
C GLY A 52 -9.90 -0.98 8.92
N ASN A 53 -11.02 -1.42 9.50
CA ASN A 53 -12.27 -0.67 9.55
C ASN A 53 -13.12 -1.09 10.75
N SER A 54 -13.36 -0.19 11.70
CA SER A 54 -14.17 -0.49 12.91
C SER A 54 -15.64 -0.77 12.61
N SER A 55 -16.15 -0.32 11.47
CA SER A 55 -17.53 -0.56 11.01
C SER A 55 -17.63 -1.66 9.95
N GLY A 56 -16.51 -2.30 9.60
CA GLY A 56 -16.41 -3.33 8.59
C GLY A 56 -16.77 -4.74 9.07
N ARG A 57 -16.31 -5.73 8.30
CA ARG A 57 -16.45 -7.16 8.67
C ARG A 57 -15.58 -7.48 9.89
N GLU A 58 -15.84 -8.61 10.53
CA GLU A 58 -15.10 -9.00 11.75
C GLU A 58 -13.59 -9.17 11.50
N ASP A 59 -13.20 -9.62 10.33
CA ASP A 59 -11.78 -9.79 9.95
C ASP A 59 -11.11 -8.49 9.49
N GLU A 60 -11.86 -7.41 9.34
CA GLU A 60 -11.36 -6.05 9.07
C GLU A 60 -11.14 -5.25 10.36
N LYS A 61 -11.55 -5.78 11.54
CA LYS A 61 -11.53 -5.11 12.85
C LYS A 61 -10.36 -5.58 13.72
N PRO A 62 -9.88 -4.68 14.60
CA PRO A 62 -10.23 -3.26 14.71
C PRO A 62 -9.52 -2.41 13.66
N LEU A 63 -9.98 -1.18 13.44
CA LEU A 63 -9.14 -0.14 12.87
C LEU A 63 -7.99 0.13 13.85
N HIS A 64 -6.76 0.09 13.38
CA HIS A 64 -5.55 0.29 14.18
C HIS A 64 -4.48 1.01 13.36
N PHE A 65 -3.55 1.68 14.04
CA PHE A 65 -2.47 2.37 13.33
C PHE A 65 -1.28 1.44 13.12
N VAL A 66 -0.77 1.45 11.89
CA VAL A 66 0.37 0.64 11.46
C VAL A 66 1.40 1.53 10.79
N TYR A 67 2.66 1.34 11.15
CA TYR A 67 3.80 1.95 10.48
C TYR A 67 4.36 0.99 9.43
N THR A 68 4.61 1.48 8.22
CA THR A 68 5.41 0.79 7.21
C THR A 68 6.68 1.57 6.90
N ARG A 69 7.80 0.89 6.68
CA ARG A 69 8.97 1.51 6.05
C ARG A 69 8.63 1.96 4.64
N ALA A 70 9.48 2.81 4.05
CA ALA A 70 9.36 3.19 2.66
C ALA A 70 9.65 2.00 1.72
N PHE A 71 8.96 1.95 0.57
CA PHE A 71 9.13 0.92 -0.44
C PHE A 71 8.71 1.43 -1.82
N PHE A 72 9.11 0.70 -2.87
CA PHE A 72 8.56 0.87 -4.20
C PHE A 72 7.55 -0.25 -4.48
N ILE A 73 6.46 0.06 -5.15
CA ILE A 73 5.40 -0.89 -5.52
C ILE A 73 5.02 -0.68 -6.99
N ASP A 74 4.68 -1.75 -7.69
CA ASP A 74 4.19 -1.66 -9.07
C ASP A 74 2.97 -0.74 -9.16
N LYS A 75 2.97 0.16 -10.15
CA LYS A 75 1.86 1.11 -10.39
C LYS A 75 0.53 0.37 -10.65
N HIS A 76 0.59 -0.79 -11.28
CA HIS A 76 -0.54 -1.64 -11.64
C HIS A 76 -0.23 -3.11 -11.37
N GLU A 77 -1.20 -3.99 -11.58
CA GLU A 77 -1.00 -5.44 -11.52
C GLU A 77 0.02 -5.87 -12.58
N VAL A 78 0.72 -6.98 -12.33
CA VAL A 78 1.62 -7.57 -13.35
C VAL A 78 0.79 -8.01 -14.54
N SER A 79 1.13 -7.49 -15.72
CA SER A 79 0.46 -7.81 -16.98
C SER A 79 0.91 -9.15 -17.56
N ASN A 80 0.10 -9.72 -18.48
CA ASN A 80 0.48 -10.92 -19.22
C ASN A 80 1.78 -10.73 -20.01
N ALA A 81 1.99 -9.54 -20.62
CA ALA A 81 3.23 -9.23 -21.34
C ALA A 81 4.46 -9.22 -20.43
N GLU A 82 4.34 -8.70 -19.19
CA GLU A 82 5.42 -8.72 -18.21
C GLU A 82 5.69 -10.13 -17.71
N TYR A 83 4.62 -10.91 -17.45
CA TYR A 83 4.75 -12.29 -17.00
C TYR A 83 5.35 -13.21 -18.08
N MET A 84 5.07 -12.96 -19.38
CA MET A 84 5.68 -13.69 -20.48
C MET A 84 7.21 -13.54 -20.49
N LYS A 85 7.74 -12.35 -20.23
CA LYS A 85 9.21 -12.15 -20.11
C LYS A 85 9.82 -13.02 -19.01
N PHE A 86 9.11 -13.22 -17.90
CA PHE A 86 9.53 -14.12 -16.84
C PHE A 86 9.53 -15.58 -17.30
N ILE A 87 8.47 -16.01 -18.00
CA ILE A 87 8.41 -17.38 -18.58
C ILE A 87 9.58 -17.63 -19.54
N GLU A 88 9.83 -16.69 -20.45
CA GLU A 88 10.92 -16.78 -21.45
C GLU A 88 12.29 -16.83 -20.77
N ALA A 89 12.50 -16.02 -19.73
CA ALA A 89 13.80 -15.94 -19.04
C ALA A 89 14.09 -17.14 -18.13
N THR A 90 13.05 -17.84 -17.63
CA THR A 90 13.21 -18.85 -16.56
C THR A 90 12.72 -20.25 -16.92
N GLY A 91 11.93 -20.39 -17.99
CA GLY A 91 11.22 -21.62 -18.30
C GLY A 91 10.06 -21.95 -17.35
N HIS A 92 9.59 -20.94 -16.55
CA HIS A 92 8.47 -21.15 -15.64
C HIS A 92 7.20 -21.58 -16.39
N ALA A 93 6.34 -22.37 -15.74
CA ALA A 93 5.10 -22.85 -16.37
C ALA A 93 4.15 -21.69 -16.68
N LYS A 94 3.45 -21.80 -17.81
CA LYS A 94 2.37 -20.85 -18.16
C LYS A 94 1.24 -20.88 -17.13
N PRO A 95 0.54 -19.76 -16.91
CA PRO A 95 -0.68 -19.68 -16.10
C PRO A 95 -1.78 -20.64 -16.58
N THR A 96 -2.69 -21.04 -15.68
CA THR A 96 -3.73 -22.03 -16.01
C THR A 96 -4.66 -21.59 -17.15
N PHE A 97 -4.96 -20.29 -17.25
CA PHE A 97 -5.87 -19.74 -18.27
C PHE A 97 -5.13 -19.10 -19.44
N TRP A 98 -3.88 -19.50 -19.71
CA TRP A 98 -3.05 -18.88 -20.73
C TRP A 98 -3.60 -19.01 -22.15
N GLU A 99 -4.37 -20.04 -22.43
CA GLU A 99 -4.98 -20.27 -23.75
C GLU A 99 -6.38 -19.63 -23.89
N ASP A 100 -6.89 -18.97 -22.83
CA ASP A 100 -8.14 -18.18 -22.89
C ASP A 100 -7.84 -16.80 -23.45
N GLU A 101 -8.21 -16.57 -24.70
CA GLU A 101 -8.00 -15.32 -25.43
C GLU A 101 -8.63 -14.08 -24.76
N THR A 102 -9.59 -14.28 -23.86
CA THR A 102 -10.22 -13.19 -23.11
C THR A 102 -9.45 -12.81 -21.84
N LEU A 103 -8.52 -13.67 -21.38
CA LEU A 103 -7.73 -13.47 -20.16
C LEU A 103 -6.24 -13.28 -20.43
N ASN A 104 -5.77 -13.63 -21.64
CA ASN A 104 -4.34 -13.61 -21.98
C ASN A 104 -3.96 -12.38 -22.83
N LEU A 105 -4.78 -11.37 -22.92
CA LEU A 105 -4.43 -10.13 -23.63
C LEU A 105 -3.18 -9.48 -23.01
N PRO A 106 -2.19 -9.04 -23.82
CA PRO A 106 -0.87 -8.61 -23.32
C PRO A 106 -0.91 -7.55 -22.22
N ASN A 107 -1.84 -6.59 -22.33
CA ASN A 107 -1.98 -5.47 -21.38
C ASN A 107 -3.00 -5.73 -20.26
N HIS A 108 -3.51 -6.94 -20.12
CA HIS A 108 -4.41 -7.34 -19.04
C HIS A 108 -3.60 -7.99 -17.91
N PRO A 109 -4.11 -8.00 -16.66
CA PRO A 109 -3.40 -8.63 -15.55
C PRO A 109 -3.23 -10.13 -15.80
N VAL A 110 -2.08 -10.66 -15.44
CA VAL A 110 -1.89 -12.10 -15.41
C VAL A 110 -2.78 -12.72 -14.35
N VAL A 111 -3.55 -13.73 -14.75
CA VAL A 111 -4.43 -14.52 -13.86
C VAL A 111 -4.13 -16.02 -13.99
N GLY A 112 -4.75 -16.85 -13.16
CA GLY A 112 -4.46 -18.29 -13.16
C GLY A 112 -3.10 -18.64 -12.60
N VAL A 113 -2.54 -17.76 -11.76
CA VAL A 113 -1.27 -17.92 -11.05
C VAL A 113 -1.54 -18.23 -9.58
N SER A 114 -0.77 -19.16 -9.02
CA SER A 114 -0.75 -19.43 -7.58
C SER A 114 0.09 -18.38 -6.85
N TRP A 115 -0.03 -18.34 -5.53
CA TRP A 115 0.85 -17.52 -4.68
C TRP A 115 2.33 -17.86 -4.91
N ARG A 116 2.64 -19.15 -5.15
CA ARG A 116 4.02 -19.59 -5.41
C ARG A 116 4.55 -19.08 -6.75
N ASP A 117 3.70 -19.07 -7.79
CA ASP A 117 4.05 -18.52 -9.10
C ASP A 117 4.31 -17.00 -8.99
N ALA A 118 3.44 -16.28 -8.25
CA ALA A 118 3.60 -14.85 -8.00
C ALA A 118 4.89 -14.54 -7.22
N MET A 119 5.23 -15.34 -6.21
CA MET A 119 6.50 -15.21 -5.47
C MET A 119 7.72 -15.51 -6.34
N ALA A 120 7.64 -16.50 -7.24
CA ALA A 120 8.72 -16.81 -8.17
C ALA A 120 8.99 -15.64 -9.14
N TYR A 121 7.93 -15.04 -9.70
CA TYR A 121 8.02 -13.84 -10.51
C TYR A 121 8.63 -12.67 -9.72
N ALA A 122 8.09 -12.39 -8.53
CA ALA A 122 8.57 -11.29 -7.70
C ALA A 122 10.06 -11.42 -7.37
N LYS A 123 10.51 -12.63 -7.03
CA LYS A 123 11.93 -12.92 -6.80
C LYS A 123 12.78 -12.74 -8.06
N TRP A 124 12.32 -13.18 -9.23
CA TRP A 124 13.01 -12.97 -10.52
C TRP A 124 13.18 -11.48 -10.82
N LYS A 125 12.15 -10.66 -10.51
CA LYS A 125 12.18 -9.20 -10.67
C LYS A 125 13.06 -8.50 -9.62
N GLY A 126 13.61 -9.23 -8.63
CA GLY A 126 14.45 -8.69 -7.56
C GLY A 126 13.67 -8.18 -6.33
N GLY A 127 12.39 -8.52 -6.22
CA GLY A 127 11.51 -8.06 -5.16
C GLY A 127 10.75 -9.18 -4.44
N ARG A 128 9.59 -8.84 -3.92
CA ARG A 128 8.64 -9.72 -3.22
C ARG A 128 7.20 -9.29 -3.46
N LEU A 129 6.24 -10.08 -3.01
CA LEU A 129 4.86 -9.62 -2.89
C LEU A 129 4.74 -8.54 -1.79
N PRO A 130 3.79 -7.61 -1.88
CA PRO A 130 3.49 -6.67 -0.80
C PRO A 130 3.02 -7.43 0.44
N THR A 131 3.33 -6.93 1.63
CA THR A 131 2.59 -7.32 2.83
C THR A 131 1.16 -6.79 2.73
N GLU A 132 0.23 -7.37 3.49
CA GLU A 132 -1.15 -6.90 3.54
C GLU A 132 -1.22 -5.42 3.94
N ALA A 133 -0.37 -4.99 4.89
CA ALA A 133 -0.28 -3.61 5.35
C ALA A 133 0.29 -2.66 4.27
N GLU A 134 1.33 -3.06 3.54
CA GLU A 134 1.88 -2.28 2.42
C GLU A 134 0.85 -2.13 1.30
N TRP A 135 0.12 -3.20 1.00
CA TRP A 135 -0.95 -3.17 0.00
C TRP A 135 -2.05 -2.18 0.41
N GLU A 136 -2.57 -2.28 1.65
CA GLU A 136 -3.65 -1.42 2.12
C GLU A 136 -3.21 0.05 2.20
N LYS A 137 -2.01 0.35 2.70
CA LYS A 137 -1.45 1.71 2.68
C LYS A 137 -1.40 2.27 1.27
N SER A 138 -0.92 1.48 0.30
CA SER A 138 -0.81 1.89 -1.09
C SER A 138 -2.16 2.19 -1.73
N ALA A 139 -3.21 1.47 -1.32
CA ALA A 139 -4.58 1.64 -1.81
C ALA A 139 -5.29 2.84 -1.20
N ARG A 140 -5.20 3.04 0.12
CA ARG A 140 -6.00 4.04 0.84
C ARG A 140 -5.24 5.31 1.22
N GLY A 141 -3.91 5.31 1.23
CA GLY A 141 -3.15 6.44 1.76
C GLY A 141 -3.23 6.52 3.29
N ASN A 142 -3.32 7.76 3.81
CA ASN A 142 -3.27 8.03 5.25
C ASN A 142 -4.64 8.42 5.85
N ASP A 143 -5.72 8.19 5.12
CA ASP A 143 -7.08 8.49 5.59
C ASP A 143 -7.95 7.22 5.65
N ASP A 144 -9.23 7.37 5.98
CA ASP A 144 -10.18 6.28 6.18
C ASP A 144 -11.10 6.05 4.97
N ARG A 145 -10.63 6.37 3.75
CA ARG A 145 -11.36 6.10 2.51
C ARG A 145 -11.66 4.61 2.33
N LEU A 146 -12.79 4.32 1.68
CA LEU A 146 -13.21 2.96 1.39
C LEU A 146 -12.82 2.49 -0.01
N TRP A 147 -12.59 3.43 -0.93
CA TRP A 147 -12.10 3.16 -2.28
C TRP A 147 -10.87 4.02 -2.57
N PRO A 148 -9.98 3.64 -3.49
CA PRO A 148 -8.77 4.40 -3.78
C PRO A 148 -9.01 5.87 -4.11
N TRP A 149 -10.09 6.18 -4.82
CA TRP A 149 -10.51 7.53 -5.21
C TRP A 149 -11.24 8.32 -4.12
N GLY A 150 -11.59 7.71 -2.98
CA GLY A 150 -12.22 8.41 -1.86
C GLY A 150 -13.29 7.61 -1.13
N ARG A 151 -14.16 8.34 -0.42
CA ARG A 151 -15.26 7.77 0.40
C ARG A 151 -16.58 7.67 -0.34
N LYS A 152 -16.75 8.47 -1.38
CA LYS A 152 -18.03 8.55 -2.09
C LYS A 152 -18.01 7.65 -3.31
N PHE A 153 -19.09 6.93 -3.46
CA PHE A 153 -19.41 6.14 -4.63
C PHE A 153 -20.52 6.85 -5.42
N ASP A 154 -20.21 7.28 -6.62
CA ASP A 154 -21.20 7.83 -7.54
C ASP A 154 -21.69 6.74 -8.50
N LYS A 155 -22.94 6.31 -8.33
CA LYS A 155 -23.55 5.25 -9.14
C LYS A 155 -23.61 5.55 -10.62
N GLY A 156 -23.57 6.85 -11.02
CA GLY A 156 -23.63 7.26 -12.43
C GLY A 156 -22.29 7.21 -13.15
N PHE A 157 -21.17 7.13 -12.44
CA PHE A 157 -19.83 7.28 -13.03
C PHE A 157 -18.81 6.22 -12.56
N PHE A 158 -19.21 5.21 -11.79
CA PHE A 158 -18.27 4.22 -11.22
C PHE A 158 -17.48 3.43 -12.27
N PHE A 159 -18.04 3.21 -13.43
CA PHE A 159 -17.39 2.52 -14.55
C PHE A 159 -16.15 3.25 -15.11
N TYR A 160 -15.92 4.52 -14.73
CA TYR A 160 -14.68 5.23 -15.03
C TYR A 160 -13.57 4.97 -14.00
N TYR A 161 -13.91 4.36 -12.86
CA TYR A 161 -13.01 4.21 -11.73
C TYR A 161 -12.56 2.77 -11.49
N VAL A 162 -13.35 1.77 -11.91
CA VAL A 162 -13.17 0.40 -11.45
C VAL A 162 -13.84 -0.63 -12.34
N ASN A 163 -13.20 -1.78 -12.52
CA ASN A 163 -13.77 -2.99 -13.10
C ASN A 163 -14.39 -3.87 -12.01
N VAL A 164 -15.73 -3.98 -12.01
CA VAL A 164 -16.53 -4.75 -11.04
C VAL A 164 -17.61 -5.54 -11.77
N PHE A 165 -18.38 -6.33 -11.02
CA PHE A 165 -19.48 -7.12 -11.60
C PHE A 165 -20.47 -6.24 -12.38
N GLY A 166 -20.61 -6.54 -13.68
CA GLY A 166 -21.40 -5.81 -14.63
C GLY A 166 -20.69 -5.72 -15.98
N GLU A 167 -21.30 -5.04 -16.93
CA GLU A 167 -20.72 -4.78 -18.27
C GLU A 167 -20.73 -3.28 -18.60
N ASP A 168 -21.03 -2.43 -17.63
CA ASP A 168 -21.18 -0.98 -17.84
C ASP A 168 -19.86 -0.30 -18.26
N ASP A 169 -18.73 -0.95 -17.95
CA ASP A 169 -17.38 -0.50 -18.32
C ASP A 169 -16.83 -1.13 -19.60
N ASN A 170 -17.64 -1.95 -20.29
CA ASN A 170 -17.31 -2.72 -21.50
C ASN A 170 -16.34 -3.91 -21.30
N TYR A 171 -16.08 -4.32 -20.06
CA TYR A 171 -15.24 -5.46 -19.74
C TYR A 171 -16.02 -6.56 -18.99
N LYS A 172 -16.23 -7.71 -19.66
CA LYS A 172 -16.89 -8.88 -19.04
C LYS A 172 -16.00 -9.62 -18.05
N LYS A 173 -14.69 -9.53 -18.25
CA LYS A 173 -13.65 -10.14 -17.43
C LYS A 173 -12.62 -9.05 -17.05
N THR A 174 -11.34 -9.35 -17.11
CA THR A 174 -10.28 -8.38 -16.80
C THR A 174 -10.28 -7.20 -17.76
N ALA A 175 -9.88 -6.04 -17.29
CA ALA A 175 -9.60 -4.84 -18.08
C ALA A 175 -8.08 -4.59 -18.17
N PRO A 176 -7.59 -3.76 -19.12
CA PRO A 176 -6.18 -3.38 -19.18
C PRO A 176 -5.70 -2.77 -17.88
N VAL A 177 -4.49 -3.15 -17.44
CA VAL A 177 -3.91 -2.75 -16.15
C VAL A 177 -3.76 -1.24 -15.97
N ASN A 178 -3.79 -0.47 -17.04
CA ASN A 178 -3.64 0.99 -17.05
C ASN A 178 -4.91 1.75 -17.43
N TYR A 179 -6.09 1.11 -17.44
CA TYR A 179 -7.31 1.73 -17.99
C TYR A 179 -7.97 2.73 -17.00
N TYR A 180 -8.06 2.40 -15.72
CA TYR A 180 -8.84 3.20 -14.74
C TYR A 180 -8.00 4.26 -14.05
N GLU A 181 -7.53 5.26 -14.78
CA GLU A 181 -6.71 6.36 -14.20
C GLU A 181 -7.50 7.21 -13.20
N SER A 182 -8.81 7.40 -13.41
CA SER A 182 -9.69 8.10 -12.45
C SER A 182 -9.86 7.36 -11.12
N GLY A 183 -9.65 6.04 -11.11
CA GLY A 183 -9.69 5.18 -9.93
C GLY A 183 -8.36 5.07 -9.17
N ALA A 184 -7.38 5.91 -9.52
CA ALA A 184 -6.07 5.86 -8.89
C ALA A 184 -6.11 6.11 -7.38
N SER A 185 -5.22 5.43 -6.65
CA SER A 185 -4.99 5.67 -5.23
C SER A 185 -4.35 7.05 -4.98
N PRO A 186 -4.29 7.55 -3.73
CA PRO A 186 -3.61 8.81 -3.41
C PRO A 186 -2.15 8.88 -3.85
N PHE A 187 -1.51 7.73 -4.00
CA PHE A 187 -0.14 7.63 -4.48
C PHE A 187 -0.04 7.45 -5.99
N GLY A 188 -1.17 7.29 -6.71
CA GLY A 188 -1.22 7.10 -8.15
C GLY A 188 -1.16 5.63 -8.61
N LEU A 189 -1.42 4.66 -7.72
CA LEU A 189 -1.55 3.26 -8.11
C LEU A 189 -2.91 3.01 -8.75
N LEU A 190 -2.96 2.15 -9.76
CA LEU A 190 -4.16 1.78 -10.50
C LEU A 190 -4.69 0.42 -10.02
N ASN A 191 -5.99 0.21 -10.18
CA ASN A 191 -6.70 -1.04 -9.91
C ASN A 191 -6.53 -1.58 -8.48
N MET A 192 -6.35 -0.67 -7.50
CA MET A 192 -6.35 -1.07 -6.08
C MET A 192 -7.76 -1.44 -5.58
N SER A 193 -8.75 -1.40 -6.45
CA SER A 193 -10.12 -1.90 -6.28
C SER A 193 -10.57 -2.54 -7.57
N GLY A 194 -11.15 -3.74 -7.53
CA GLY A 194 -11.67 -4.47 -8.68
C GLY A 194 -10.59 -5.09 -9.56
N ASN A 195 -10.94 -5.38 -10.80
CA ASN A 195 -10.15 -6.08 -11.80
C ASN A 195 -9.77 -7.49 -11.34
N VAL A 196 -8.72 -7.68 -10.55
CA VAL A 196 -8.36 -8.99 -9.99
C VAL A 196 -7.96 -8.91 -8.51
N TRP A 197 -8.27 -9.97 -7.74
CA TRP A 197 -7.72 -10.15 -6.41
C TRP A 197 -6.21 -10.30 -6.47
N GLU A 198 -5.49 -9.63 -5.60
CA GLU A 198 -4.03 -9.63 -5.58
C GLU A 198 -3.46 -10.41 -4.40
N TRP A 199 -2.57 -11.36 -4.69
CA TRP A 199 -1.83 -12.09 -3.67
C TRP A 199 -0.92 -11.18 -2.86
N CYS A 200 -1.03 -11.29 -1.52
CA CYS A 200 -0.10 -10.67 -0.56
C CYS A 200 0.85 -11.70 0.04
N LEU A 201 1.94 -11.22 0.65
CA LEU A 201 2.96 -12.05 1.29
C LEU A 201 2.41 -12.84 2.50
N ASP A 202 1.47 -12.25 3.21
CA ASP A 202 1.01 -12.64 4.54
C ASP A 202 0.21 -13.94 4.55
N TRP A 203 0.35 -14.70 5.63
CA TRP A 203 -0.63 -15.68 6.01
C TRP A 203 -1.89 -14.98 6.53
N TYR A 204 -3.04 -15.51 6.17
CA TYR A 204 -4.31 -14.97 6.64
C TYR A 204 -4.68 -15.55 8.00
N ASP A 205 -5.04 -14.64 8.91
CA ASP A 205 -5.75 -14.94 10.14
C ASP A 205 -6.85 -13.88 10.32
N LYS A 206 -8.08 -14.33 10.64
CA LYS A 206 -9.24 -13.44 10.78
C LYS A 206 -9.12 -12.48 11.97
N ASP A 207 -8.39 -12.89 13.01
CA ASP A 207 -8.23 -12.13 14.25
C ASP A 207 -6.89 -11.38 14.32
N PHE A 208 -6.06 -11.48 13.29
CA PHE A 208 -4.69 -10.92 13.29
C PHE A 208 -4.65 -9.43 13.62
N TYR A 209 -5.61 -8.64 13.15
CA TYR A 209 -5.63 -7.18 13.41
C TYR A 209 -5.73 -6.82 14.90
N ARG A 210 -6.25 -7.74 15.75
CA ARG A 210 -6.32 -7.56 17.21
C ARG A 210 -4.96 -7.68 17.91
N ILE A 211 -4.01 -8.37 17.27
CA ILE A 211 -2.68 -8.70 17.80
C ILE A 211 -1.56 -8.25 16.88
N SER A 212 -1.90 -7.52 15.81
CA SER A 212 -0.93 -7.04 14.82
C SER A 212 0.17 -6.23 15.49
N SER A 213 1.41 -6.45 15.05
CA SER A 213 2.50 -5.54 15.35
C SER A 213 2.19 -4.16 14.76
N GLU A 214 2.52 -3.10 15.50
CA GLU A 214 2.44 -1.74 15.00
C GLU A 214 3.45 -1.46 13.88
N LEU A 215 4.64 -2.06 13.97
CA LEU A 215 5.75 -1.79 13.05
C LEU A 215 5.90 -2.90 12.01
N ASN A 216 5.68 -2.57 10.73
CA ASN A 216 5.87 -3.43 9.56
C ASN A 216 5.26 -4.84 9.72
N PRO A 217 3.97 -4.97 10.04
CA PRO A 217 3.36 -6.28 10.22
C PRO A 217 3.41 -7.11 8.94
N GLN A 218 3.60 -8.43 9.10
CA GLN A 218 3.71 -9.40 8.01
C GLN A 218 2.76 -10.61 8.20
N GLY A 219 1.65 -10.39 8.91
CA GLY A 219 0.72 -11.46 9.25
C GLY A 219 1.27 -12.38 10.35
N PRO A 220 0.56 -13.47 10.68
CA PRO A 220 1.02 -14.45 11.64
C PRO A 220 2.31 -15.12 11.16
N LEU A 221 3.27 -15.31 12.09
CA LEU A 221 4.56 -15.93 11.80
C LEU A 221 4.47 -17.45 11.58
N SER A 222 3.38 -18.09 12.01
CA SER A 222 3.17 -19.53 11.85
C SER A 222 2.65 -19.89 10.45
N ASN A 223 2.92 -21.12 10.01
CA ASN A 223 2.43 -21.66 8.76
C ASN A 223 0.89 -21.73 8.76
N GLY A 224 0.24 -20.68 8.26
CA GLY A 224 -1.19 -20.64 8.03
C GLY A 224 -1.62 -21.58 6.91
N ILE A 225 -2.94 -21.78 6.75
CA ILE A 225 -3.51 -22.56 5.66
C ILE A 225 -3.73 -21.70 4.41
N TYR A 226 -4.00 -20.42 4.61
CA TYR A 226 -4.41 -19.49 3.56
C TYR A 226 -3.47 -18.28 3.47
N LYS A 227 -3.23 -17.82 2.25
CA LYS A 227 -2.58 -16.55 1.95
C LYS A 227 -3.62 -15.45 1.74
N VAL A 228 -3.25 -14.22 2.11
CA VAL A 228 -4.11 -13.05 1.95
C VAL A 228 -4.27 -12.68 0.48
N LEU A 229 -5.49 -12.29 0.12
CA LEU A 229 -5.88 -11.67 -1.16
C LEU A 229 -6.55 -10.32 -0.87
N ARG A 230 -6.24 -9.31 -1.69
CA ARG A 230 -6.76 -7.95 -1.54
C ARG A 230 -7.31 -7.40 -2.85
N GLY A 231 -8.11 -6.32 -2.78
CA GLY A 231 -8.57 -5.53 -3.91
C GLY A 231 -9.95 -5.89 -4.48
N GLY A 232 -10.33 -7.15 -4.42
CA GLY A 232 -11.53 -7.62 -5.13
C GLY A 232 -11.25 -7.89 -6.61
N SER A 233 -12.29 -8.25 -7.36
CA SER A 233 -12.17 -8.58 -8.78
C SER A 233 -13.39 -8.11 -9.57
N TYR A 234 -13.34 -8.25 -10.89
CA TYR A 234 -14.45 -8.01 -11.81
C TYR A 234 -15.72 -8.83 -11.51
N LEU A 235 -15.64 -9.85 -10.67
CA LEU A 235 -16.80 -10.64 -10.23
C LEU A 235 -17.44 -10.12 -8.92
N ASN A 236 -16.88 -9.09 -8.30
CA ASN A 236 -17.38 -8.55 -7.05
C ASN A 236 -18.22 -7.29 -7.29
N SER A 237 -19.21 -7.07 -6.40
CA SER A 237 -19.91 -5.79 -6.33
C SER A 237 -18.98 -4.68 -5.84
N ILE A 238 -19.38 -3.43 -6.02
CA ILE A 238 -18.62 -2.27 -5.55
C ILE A 238 -18.27 -2.30 -4.05
N ASP A 239 -19.15 -2.82 -3.21
CA ASP A 239 -18.86 -3.02 -1.78
C ASP A 239 -17.85 -4.15 -1.53
N GLY A 240 -17.74 -5.09 -2.45
CA GLY A 240 -16.80 -6.20 -2.40
C GLY A 240 -15.37 -5.80 -2.75
N VAL A 241 -15.17 -4.63 -3.35
CA VAL A 241 -13.85 -4.12 -3.78
C VAL A 241 -13.34 -2.94 -2.95
N GLN A 242 -13.92 -2.68 -1.77
CA GLN A 242 -13.41 -1.69 -0.83
C GLN A 242 -11.97 -2.04 -0.43
N VAL A 243 -11.10 -1.03 -0.26
CA VAL A 243 -9.67 -1.22 0.07
C VAL A 243 -9.43 -1.97 1.37
N VAL A 244 -10.41 -2.00 2.27
CA VAL A 244 -10.37 -2.72 3.55
C VAL A 244 -10.77 -4.20 3.41
N ARG A 245 -11.35 -4.61 2.27
CA ARG A 245 -11.81 -6.00 2.08
C ARG A 245 -10.65 -6.97 2.08
N ARG A 246 -10.81 -7.99 2.91
CA ARG A 246 -9.89 -9.10 3.03
C ARG A 246 -10.49 -10.36 2.40
N SER A 247 -9.67 -11.10 1.70
CA SER A 247 -9.98 -12.45 1.23
C SER A 247 -8.77 -13.35 1.41
N ARG A 248 -8.94 -14.64 1.11
CA ARG A 248 -7.90 -15.64 1.31
C ARG A 248 -8.10 -16.84 0.43
N ASN A 249 -7.00 -17.48 0.07
CA ASN A 249 -7.06 -18.83 -0.50
C ASN A 249 -5.77 -19.61 -0.17
N ARG A 250 -5.80 -20.93 -0.40
CA ARG A 250 -4.62 -21.78 -0.26
C ARG A 250 -3.55 -21.40 -1.28
N PRO A 251 -2.26 -21.40 -0.93
CA PRO A 251 -1.19 -20.86 -1.77
C PRO A 251 -0.95 -21.59 -3.10
N HIS A 252 -1.56 -22.76 -3.31
CA HIS A 252 -1.46 -23.54 -4.56
C HIS A 252 -2.66 -23.32 -5.50
N ILE A 253 -3.71 -22.64 -5.04
CA ILE A 253 -4.91 -22.43 -5.85
C ILE A 253 -4.63 -21.40 -6.94
N LYS A 254 -5.10 -21.71 -8.14
CA LYS A 254 -5.07 -20.86 -9.33
C LYS A 254 -6.51 -20.55 -9.72
N ASN A 255 -6.80 -19.28 -10.01
CA ASN A 255 -8.15 -18.84 -10.36
C ASN A 255 -8.08 -17.72 -11.40
N GLU A 256 -9.12 -17.59 -12.22
CA GLU A 256 -9.21 -16.55 -13.27
C GLU A 256 -9.36 -15.13 -12.73
N ILE A 257 -9.54 -14.97 -11.42
CA ILE A 257 -9.65 -13.69 -10.74
C ILE A 257 -8.48 -13.41 -9.79
N TYR A 258 -7.40 -14.20 -9.78
CA TYR A 258 -6.23 -14.01 -8.92
C TYR A 258 -5.01 -13.62 -9.74
N GLY A 259 -4.55 -12.39 -9.51
CA GLY A 259 -3.31 -11.82 -10.01
C GLY A 259 -2.42 -11.36 -8.85
N PHE A 260 -1.52 -10.41 -9.11
CA PHE A 260 -0.61 -9.84 -8.11
C PHE A 260 0.11 -8.61 -8.65
N ARG A 261 0.72 -7.85 -7.72
CA ARG A 261 1.76 -6.83 -8.00
C ARG A 261 2.97 -7.08 -7.11
N THR A 262 4.10 -6.43 -7.38
CA THR A 262 5.34 -6.64 -6.64
C THR A 262 5.82 -5.38 -5.93
N VAL A 263 6.65 -5.60 -4.91
CA VAL A 263 7.31 -4.57 -4.10
C VAL A 263 8.82 -4.77 -4.16
N LEU A 264 9.55 -3.66 -4.29
CA LEU A 264 10.98 -3.60 -4.01
C LEU A 264 11.17 -2.87 -2.68
N PRO A 265 11.76 -3.52 -1.67
CA PRO A 265 12.10 -2.84 -0.43
C PRO A 265 13.16 -1.78 -0.69
N MET A 266 13.11 -0.69 0.09
CA MET A 266 14.22 0.26 0.13
C MET A 266 15.41 -0.38 0.84
N PRO A 267 16.66 -0.08 0.40
CA PRO A 267 17.86 -0.57 1.05
C PRO A 267 17.99 -0.08 2.50
#